data_67483c30904bfe7990df8943c180391c
#
_entry.id   67483c30904bfe7990df8943c180391c
#
_cell.length_a   1.000
_cell.length_b   1.000
_cell.length_c   1.000
_cell.angle_alpha   90.00
_cell.angle_beta   90.00
_cell.angle_gamma   90.00
#
_symmetry.space_group_name_H-M   'P 1'
#
loop_
_entity.id
_entity.type
_entity.pdbx_description
1 polymer ?
#
loop_
_entity_poly.entity_id
_entity_poly.type
_entity_poly.pdbx_seq_one_letter_code
_entity_poly.pdbx_strand_id
1 'polypeptide(L)'
;MAGLSLPRLLAAESKAGESKASRAAKNCIILFLEGGPSHIDLWDMKPDAPANVRGEFKPIETTVRGVQLCEHLPLLAQQMQHVALIRSVHHKVVDHNAGAYYALTGRSPVKGDGLILGPDRDNFPPYGSVLAKLRPVDAALPAFVHLPDIMYNNGNDLPGELAGFLGGAYDPLVIGDPSAPNYEVPGLVLPKTVSRDRLAERRELLAQLNTRAVSDTPEAARMENFRRKAIELLSSPMARRAFDLSAETTKTRERYGLPDRVDRSKEARKFGGLPHLGQCMLMARRLVESGVRLVTVCSGRRIDQAWDTHRDHFPLLKKSLLPYTDRALSALLEDLAQRGLLEETLVVVMGEFGRTPRLGQVTSSAGAAKGGRDHWPHCYSVLLAGGPVRGGAVFGASDRIAAYPKTDPVTPEDIAATIYQALGIDPETRIYDRLRRPQSIALGEAIKEVL
;
A
#
# COMPACT_ATOMS: atom_id res chain seq x y z
N MET A 1 -40.41 32.23 14.65
CA MET A 1 -39.85 31.05 13.95
C MET A 1 -39.25 31.50 12.63
N ALA A 2 -37.92 31.64 12.53
CA ALA A 2 -37.26 32.04 11.30
C ALA A 2 -37.09 30.79 10.43
N GLY A 3 -37.92 30.69 9.38
CA GLY A 3 -37.89 29.57 8.45
C GLY A 3 -36.60 29.58 7.60
N LEU A 4 -35.95 28.46 7.48
CA LEU A 4 -34.88 28.21 6.50
C LEU A 4 -35.48 28.37 5.09
N SER A 5 -35.16 29.44 4.38
CA SER A 5 -35.59 29.63 3.00
C SER A 5 -34.60 28.93 2.04
N LEU A 6 -35.12 28.34 0.94
CA LEU A 6 -34.32 27.68 -0.08
C LEU A 6 -33.13 28.53 -0.57
N PRO A 7 -33.22 29.85 -0.77
CA PRO A 7 -32.07 30.71 -1.08
C PRO A 7 -30.99 30.74 0.01
N ARG A 8 -31.35 30.63 1.30
CA ARG A 8 -30.39 30.56 2.40
C ARG A 8 -29.71 29.18 2.49
N LEU A 9 -30.44 28.12 2.13
CA LEU A 9 -29.88 26.76 2.01
C LEU A 9 -28.89 26.69 0.84
N LEU A 10 -29.28 27.20 -0.34
CA LEU A 10 -28.42 27.27 -1.52
C LEU A 10 -27.20 28.19 -1.32
N ALA A 11 -27.37 29.30 -0.58
CA ALA A 11 -26.26 30.17 -0.23
C ALA A 11 -25.33 29.57 0.85
N ALA A 12 -25.86 28.70 1.72
CA ALA A 12 -25.07 27.92 2.66
C ALA A 12 -24.33 26.76 1.95
N GLU A 13 -24.98 26.13 0.98
CA GLU A 13 -24.35 25.11 0.12
C GLU A 13 -23.29 25.71 -0.81
N SER A 14 -23.50 26.93 -1.36
CA SER A 14 -22.47 27.63 -2.15
C SER A 14 -21.29 28.08 -1.29
N LYS A 15 -21.53 28.56 -0.05
CA LYS A 15 -20.44 28.86 0.92
C LYS A 15 -19.76 27.62 1.47
N ALA A 16 -20.47 26.48 1.58
CA ALA A 16 -19.87 25.18 1.87
C ALA A 16 -19.07 24.65 0.69
N GLY A 17 -19.43 25.04 -0.55
CA GLY A 17 -18.67 24.75 -1.77
C GLY A 17 -17.39 25.60 -1.92
N GLU A 18 -17.27 26.74 -1.25
CA GLU A 18 -16.06 27.58 -1.22
C GLU A 18 -15.06 27.15 -0.13
N SER A 19 -15.47 26.40 0.86
CA SER A 19 -14.61 25.61 1.73
C SER A 19 -14.55 24.19 1.18
N LYS A 20 -13.75 23.93 0.15
CA LYS A 20 -13.09 22.64 -0.04
C LYS A 20 -12.07 22.45 1.10
N ALA A 21 -12.56 22.40 2.32
CA ALA A 21 -11.86 21.69 3.36
C ALA A 21 -11.72 20.26 2.82
N SER A 22 -10.53 19.91 2.39
CA SER A 22 -10.15 18.65 1.82
C SER A 22 -10.77 17.53 2.66
N ARG A 23 -11.75 16.82 2.09
CA ARG A 23 -12.43 15.73 2.81
C ARG A 23 -11.40 14.64 3.08
N ALA A 24 -11.21 14.32 4.34
CA ALA A 24 -10.34 13.21 4.73
C ALA A 24 -10.74 11.93 3.99
N ALA A 25 -9.75 11.18 3.54
CA ALA A 25 -9.99 9.89 2.89
C ALA A 25 -10.59 8.89 3.89
N LYS A 26 -11.53 8.11 3.42
CA LYS A 26 -12.19 7.03 4.21
C LYS A 26 -11.40 5.74 4.15
N ASN A 27 -10.71 5.51 3.03
CA ASN A 27 -10.02 4.27 2.69
C ASN A 27 -8.61 4.58 2.18
N CYS A 28 -7.75 3.56 2.17
CA CYS A 28 -6.39 3.67 1.66
C CYS A 28 -6.00 2.44 0.84
N ILE A 29 -5.30 2.65 -0.27
CA ILE A 29 -4.62 1.60 -1.02
C ILE A 29 -3.13 1.93 -1.00
N ILE A 30 -2.32 1.01 -0.51
CA ILE A 30 -0.85 1.11 -0.54
C ILE A 30 -0.34 0.15 -1.61
N LEU A 31 0.29 0.68 -2.66
CA LEU A 31 1.12 -0.09 -3.57
C LEU A 31 2.55 -0.04 -3.04
N PHE A 32 2.99 -1.15 -2.47
CA PHE A 32 4.34 -1.29 -1.96
C PHE A 32 5.23 -1.95 -3.01
N LEU A 33 6.26 -1.23 -3.43
CA LEU A 33 7.22 -1.63 -4.45
C LEU A 33 8.45 -2.22 -3.77
N GLU A 34 8.28 -3.42 -3.24
CA GLU A 34 9.32 -4.08 -2.44
C GLU A 34 10.58 -4.34 -3.25
N GLY A 35 11.71 -4.07 -2.63
CA GLY A 35 13.02 -4.18 -3.27
C GLY A 35 13.64 -2.83 -3.65
N GLY A 36 13.00 -1.71 -3.34
CA GLY A 36 13.58 -0.37 -3.54
C GLY A 36 13.54 0.12 -4.99
N PRO A 37 12.43 0.72 -5.44
CA PRO A 37 12.29 1.26 -6.78
C PRO A 37 13.29 2.39 -7.04
N SER A 38 13.91 2.39 -8.22
CA SER A 38 14.91 3.39 -8.59
C SER A 38 14.27 4.75 -8.90
N HIS A 39 14.23 5.64 -7.92
CA HIS A 39 13.65 6.98 -8.09
C HIS A 39 14.26 7.75 -9.28
N ILE A 40 15.59 7.65 -9.48
CA ILE A 40 16.30 8.35 -10.53
C ILE A 40 15.97 7.83 -11.94
N ASP A 41 15.52 6.56 -12.07
CA ASP A 41 15.16 5.99 -13.37
C ASP A 41 13.65 6.03 -13.63
N LEU A 42 12.83 6.43 -12.64
CA LEU A 42 11.36 6.41 -12.73
C LEU A 42 10.74 7.82 -12.72
N TRP A 43 10.86 8.55 -11.61
CA TRP A 43 10.09 9.79 -11.38
C TRP A 43 10.88 10.99 -10.84
N ASP A 44 12.19 10.84 -10.63
CA ASP A 44 13.11 11.93 -10.31
C ASP A 44 14.32 11.92 -11.24
N MET A 45 14.07 11.86 -12.53
CA MET A 45 15.09 11.71 -13.58
C MET A 45 16.02 12.92 -13.64
N LYS A 46 17.28 12.67 -13.99
CA LYS A 46 18.33 13.70 -14.11
C LYS A 46 18.94 13.66 -15.52
N PRO A 47 18.22 14.12 -16.55
CA PRO A 47 18.65 14.02 -17.94
C PRO A 47 20.00 14.69 -18.23
N ASP A 48 20.31 15.79 -17.51
CA ASP A 48 21.55 16.55 -17.65
C ASP A 48 22.72 15.97 -16.85
N ALA A 49 22.51 14.92 -16.06
CA ALA A 49 23.56 14.26 -15.31
C ALA A 49 24.47 13.42 -16.23
N PRO A 50 25.72 13.13 -15.80
CA PRO A 50 26.60 12.22 -16.53
C PRO A 50 25.94 10.86 -16.85
N ALA A 51 26.35 10.22 -17.94
CA ALA A 51 25.72 8.98 -18.41
C ALA A 51 25.66 7.85 -17.37
N ASN A 52 26.67 7.75 -16.50
CA ASN A 52 26.70 6.78 -15.41
C ASN A 52 25.77 7.13 -14.22
N VAL A 53 25.09 8.27 -14.29
CA VAL A 53 24.08 8.70 -13.33
C VAL A 53 22.69 8.63 -13.97
N ARG A 54 22.47 9.32 -15.11
CA ARG A 54 21.16 9.40 -15.75
C ARG A 54 20.61 8.08 -16.29
N GLY A 55 21.50 7.06 -16.46
CA GLY A 55 21.11 5.77 -17.03
C GLY A 55 20.78 5.85 -18.53
N GLU A 56 20.00 4.87 -19.01
CA GLU A 56 19.64 4.75 -20.42
C GLU A 56 18.22 5.23 -20.75
N PHE A 57 17.33 5.39 -19.75
CA PHE A 57 15.96 5.82 -19.97
C PHE A 57 15.85 7.32 -20.21
N LYS A 58 14.85 7.70 -20.98
CA LYS A 58 14.58 9.10 -21.32
C LYS A 58 13.36 9.62 -20.58
N PRO A 59 13.35 10.90 -20.21
CA PRO A 59 12.17 11.53 -19.63
C PRO A 59 11.11 11.79 -20.70
N ILE A 60 9.84 11.69 -20.32
CA ILE A 60 8.68 12.14 -21.07
C ILE A 60 7.90 13.17 -20.26
N GLU A 61 7.23 14.09 -20.97
CA GLU A 61 6.33 15.06 -20.34
C GLU A 61 5.08 14.37 -19.78
N THR A 62 4.53 14.98 -18.73
CA THR A 62 3.30 14.53 -18.09
C THR A 62 2.17 15.55 -18.30
N THR A 63 0.99 15.25 -17.78
CA THR A 63 -0.14 16.22 -17.74
C THR A 63 0.16 17.43 -16.83
N VAL A 64 1.21 17.38 -16.01
CA VAL A 64 1.63 18.47 -15.13
C VAL A 64 2.87 19.14 -15.71
N ARG A 65 2.74 20.43 -16.05
CA ARG A 65 3.81 21.19 -16.68
C ARG A 65 5.09 21.18 -15.83
N GLY A 66 6.21 20.78 -16.46
CA GLY A 66 7.53 20.73 -15.83
C GLY A 66 7.76 19.49 -14.96
N VAL A 67 6.82 18.57 -14.92
CA VAL A 67 6.99 17.26 -14.29
C VAL A 67 7.20 16.21 -15.36
N GLN A 68 8.33 15.51 -15.28
CA GLN A 68 8.72 14.48 -16.22
C GLN A 68 8.83 13.13 -15.51
N LEU A 69 8.47 12.05 -16.19
CA LEU A 69 8.62 10.66 -15.79
C LEU A 69 9.43 9.89 -16.80
N CYS A 70 9.81 8.67 -16.45
CA CYS A 70 10.45 7.72 -17.36
C CYS A 70 9.57 7.39 -18.59
N GLU A 71 10.17 7.27 -19.77
CA GLU A 71 9.49 6.91 -21.03
C GLU A 71 8.71 5.58 -20.99
N HIS A 72 8.99 4.73 -20.00
CA HIS A 72 8.30 3.47 -19.77
C HIS A 72 7.10 3.59 -18.80
N LEU A 73 6.70 4.83 -18.45
CA LEU A 73 5.51 5.15 -17.64
C LEU A 73 4.52 6.07 -18.40
N PRO A 74 4.21 5.80 -19.69
CA PRO A 74 3.41 6.72 -20.51
C PRO A 74 1.94 6.82 -20.03
N LEU A 75 1.37 5.78 -19.44
CA LEU A 75 0.00 5.81 -18.93
C LEU A 75 -0.06 6.57 -17.60
N LEU A 76 0.90 6.37 -16.71
CA LEU A 76 0.98 7.13 -15.46
C LEU A 76 1.23 8.61 -15.72
N ALA A 77 2.03 8.95 -16.74
CA ALA A 77 2.27 10.34 -17.14
C ALA A 77 0.94 11.07 -17.47
N GLN A 78 -0.07 10.37 -17.97
CA GLN A 78 -1.41 10.91 -18.22
C GLN A 78 -2.28 11.04 -16.96
N GLN A 79 -1.86 10.52 -15.83
CA GLN A 79 -2.59 10.56 -14.56
C GLN A 79 -1.94 11.50 -13.52
N MET A 80 -0.84 12.17 -13.88
CA MET A 80 -0.05 12.97 -12.92
C MET A 80 -0.81 14.15 -12.33
N GLN A 81 -1.87 14.64 -12.97
CA GLN A 81 -2.77 15.64 -12.39
C GLN A 81 -3.49 15.17 -11.11
N HIS A 82 -3.51 13.87 -10.83
CA HIS A 82 -4.06 13.29 -9.61
C HIS A 82 -3.00 12.97 -8.56
N VAL A 83 -1.72 13.08 -8.89
CA VAL A 83 -0.60 12.58 -8.09
C VAL A 83 0.21 13.72 -7.51
N ALA A 84 0.46 13.69 -6.19
CA ALA A 84 1.52 14.46 -5.55
C ALA A 84 2.79 13.62 -5.50
N LEU A 85 3.91 14.19 -5.90
CA LEU A 85 5.22 13.54 -5.96
C LEU A 85 6.16 14.13 -4.91
N ILE A 86 6.60 13.32 -3.94
CA ILE A 86 7.57 13.68 -2.91
C ILE A 86 8.92 13.12 -3.34
N ARG A 87 9.94 14.00 -3.56
CA ARG A 87 11.26 13.64 -4.12
C ARG A 87 12.41 13.65 -3.11
N SER A 88 12.12 13.88 -1.85
CA SER A 88 13.14 14.14 -0.83
C SER A 88 13.06 13.19 0.37
N VAL A 89 12.42 12.03 0.20
CA VAL A 89 12.33 11.04 1.28
C VAL A 89 13.69 10.41 1.53
N HIS A 90 14.09 10.28 2.79
CA HIS A 90 15.40 9.74 3.14
C HIS A 90 15.43 9.08 4.51
N HIS A 91 16.35 8.13 4.67
CA HIS A 91 16.78 7.54 5.94
C HIS A 91 18.19 6.93 5.80
N LYS A 92 18.61 6.07 6.75
CA LYS A 92 19.98 5.48 6.76
C LYS A 92 19.99 3.96 6.66
N VAL A 93 18.82 3.32 6.61
CA VAL A 93 18.69 1.86 6.66
C VAL A 93 18.86 1.28 5.28
N VAL A 94 19.86 0.40 5.09
CA VAL A 94 20.15 -0.26 3.81
C VAL A 94 19.66 -1.70 3.73
N ASP A 95 19.10 -2.22 4.82
CA ASP A 95 18.51 -3.56 4.88
C ASP A 95 17.03 -3.53 4.49
N HIS A 96 16.59 -4.46 3.64
CA HIS A 96 15.23 -4.51 3.14
C HIS A 96 14.20 -4.75 4.25
N ASN A 97 14.45 -5.70 5.15
CA ASN A 97 13.49 -6.06 6.20
C ASN A 97 13.26 -4.86 7.13
N ALA A 98 14.34 -4.26 7.59
CA ALA A 98 14.30 -3.09 8.45
C ALA A 98 13.72 -1.85 7.71
N GLY A 99 14.09 -1.66 6.44
CA GLY A 99 13.56 -0.58 5.61
C GLY A 99 12.06 -0.73 5.35
N ALA A 100 11.58 -1.94 5.05
CA ALA A 100 10.16 -2.22 4.86
C ALA A 100 9.36 -1.97 6.15
N TYR A 101 9.87 -2.42 7.31
CA TYR A 101 9.27 -2.08 8.58
C TYR A 101 9.13 -0.56 8.77
N TYR A 102 10.20 0.19 8.46
CA TYR A 102 10.20 1.64 8.59
C TYR A 102 9.17 2.31 7.69
N ALA A 103 9.12 1.90 6.42
CA ALA A 103 8.16 2.44 5.45
C ALA A 103 6.70 2.09 5.80
N LEU A 104 6.43 0.85 6.24
CA LEU A 104 5.06 0.37 6.51
C LEU A 104 4.50 0.80 7.87
N THR A 105 5.35 1.28 8.79
CA THR A 105 4.94 1.65 10.15
C THR A 105 5.22 3.11 10.50
N GLY A 106 6.12 3.78 9.79
CA GLY A 106 6.67 5.09 10.19
C GLY A 106 7.43 5.03 11.52
N ARG A 107 8.05 3.88 11.84
CA ARG A 107 8.81 3.69 13.08
C ARG A 107 10.22 3.27 12.78
N SER A 108 11.16 3.91 13.46
CA SER A 108 12.56 3.51 13.39
C SER A 108 12.70 2.00 13.61
N PRO A 109 13.40 1.29 12.72
CA PRO A 109 13.59 -0.16 12.82
C PRO A 109 14.70 -0.55 13.79
N VAL A 110 15.22 0.39 14.60
CA VAL A 110 16.29 0.15 15.57
C VAL A 110 15.68 -0.30 16.90
N LYS A 111 16.12 -1.45 17.38
CA LYS A 111 15.74 -2.01 18.69
C LYS A 111 16.99 -2.40 19.47
N GLY A 112 17.34 -1.62 20.50
CA GLY A 112 18.63 -1.74 21.16
C GLY A 112 19.78 -1.46 20.19
N ASP A 113 20.76 -2.38 20.12
CA ASP A 113 21.92 -2.26 19.22
C ASP A 113 21.70 -2.90 17.84
N GLY A 114 20.49 -3.39 17.55
CA GLY A 114 20.19 -4.13 16.32
C GLY A 114 19.03 -3.56 15.50
N LEU A 115 18.79 -4.19 14.34
CA LEU A 115 17.68 -3.88 13.46
C LEU A 115 16.53 -4.89 13.66
N ILE A 116 15.31 -4.43 13.43
CA ILE A 116 14.12 -5.28 13.36
C ILE A 116 14.13 -5.96 11.98
N LEU A 117 14.39 -7.27 11.94
CA LEU A 117 14.55 -8.03 10.69
C LEU A 117 13.42 -9.05 10.44
N GLY A 118 12.52 -9.25 11.37
CA GLY A 118 11.42 -10.20 11.27
C GLY A 118 10.18 -9.78 12.06
N PRO A 119 9.05 -10.45 11.82
CA PRO A 119 7.82 -10.17 12.56
C PRO A 119 7.97 -10.55 14.03
N ASP A 120 7.50 -9.67 14.91
CA ASP A 120 7.46 -9.86 16.35
C ASP A 120 6.19 -9.24 16.92
N ARG A 121 5.66 -9.84 17.99
CA ARG A 121 4.47 -9.32 18.67
C ARG A 121 4.70 -8.04 19.48
N ASP A 122 5.93 -7.60 19.59
CA ASP A 122 6.29 -6.31 20.20
C ASP A 122 6.62 -5.24 19.14
N ASN A 123 6.60 -5.59 17.86
CA ASN A 123 6.76 -4.63 16.77
C ASN A 123 5.60 -3.63 16.74
N PHE A 124 5.87 -2.41 16.28
CA PHE A 124 4.82 -1.44 16.02
C PHE A 124 3.95 -1.91 14.85
N PRO A 125 2.61 -1.74 14.92
CA PRO A 125 1.70 -2.20 13.88
C PRO A 125 1.77 -1.35 12.61
N PRO A 126 1.51 -1.93 11.41
CA PRO A 126 1.36 -1.19 10.17
C PRO A 126 0.11 -0.31 10.14
N TYR A 127 0.07 0.62 9.18
CA TYR A 127 -1.05 1.55 8.98
C TYR A 127 -2.42 0.86 8.97
N GLY A 128 -2.55 -0.28 8.27
CA GLY A 128 -3.79 -1.02 8.18
C GLY A 128 -4.30 -1.57 9.51
N SER A 129 -3.40 -2.07 10.34
CA SER A 129 -3.73 -2.57 11.68
C SER A 129 -4.11 -1.44 12.64
N VAL A 130 -3.42 -0.30 12.58
CA VAL A 130 -3.78 0.91 13.33
C VAL A 130 -5.16 1.41 12.89
N LEU A 131 -5.41 1.48 11.59
CA LEU A 131 -6.69 1.93 11.05
C LEU A 131 -7.83 0.98 11.42
N ALA A 132 -7.60 -0.33 11.38
CA ALA A 132 -8.57 -1.34 11.81
C ALA A 132 -8.92 -1.22 13.31
N LYS A 133 -7.96 -0.79 14.13
CA LYS A 133 -8.17 -0.52 15.56
C LYS A 133 -8.96 0.75 15.82
N LEU A 134 -8.62 1.85 15.12
CA LEU A 134 -9.20 3.18 15.38
C LEU A 134 -10.53 3.39 14.64
N ARG A 135 -10.73 2.72 13.50
CA ARG A 135 -11.92 2.82 12.65
C ARG A 135 -12.45 1.44 12.28
N PRO A 136 -12.96 0.69 13.24
CA PRO A 136 -13.51 -0.64 12.96
C PRO A 136 -14.61 -0.55 11.90
N VAL A 137 -14.75 -1.62 11.14
CA VAL A 137 -15.83 -1.79 10.15
C VAL A 137 -16.92 -2.64 10.80
N ASP A 138 -18.17 -2.15 10.75
CA ASP A 138 -19.33 -2.90 11.26
C ASP A 138 -19.83 -3.95 10.25
N ALA A 139 -19.28 -3.93 9.04
CA ALA A 139 -19.61 -4.87 7.98
C ALA A 139 -18.88 -6.21 8.16
N ALA A 140 -19.44 -7.25 7.51
CA ALA A 140 -18.83 -8.58 7.44
C ALA A 140 -17.56 -8.63 6.54
N LEU A 141 -16.81 -7.51 6.44
CA LEU A 141 -15.55 -7.40 5.69
C LEU A 141 -14.41 -7.12 6.65
N PRO A 142 -13.20 -7.59 6.36
CA PRO A 142 -12.01 -7.21 7.12
C PRO A 142 -11.74 -5.71 6.91
N ALA A 143 -11.26 -5.03 7.95
CA ALA A 143 -10.84 -3.64 7.83
C ALA A 143 -9.49 -3.49 7.10
N PHE A 144 -8.67 -4.54 7.11
CA PHE A 144 -7.34 -4.58 6.51
C PHE A 144 -7.14 -5.84 5.69
N VAL A 145 -6.71 -5.69 4.43
CA VAL A 145 -6.43 -6.78 3.48
C VAL A 145 -5.03 -6.61 2.91
N HIS A 146 -4.36 -7.73 2.65
CA HIS A 146 -3.04 -7.78 2.02
C HIS A 146 -3.04 -8.69 0.79
N LEU A 147 -2.38 -8.27 -0.27
CA LEU A 147 -2.29 -8.90 -1.59
C LEU A 147 -0.86 -8.89 -2.13
N PRO A 148 -0.40 -9.95 -2.82
CA PRO A 148 -1.01 -11.27 -2.82
C PRO A 148 -0.61 -12.11 -1.61
N ASP A 149 0.60 -11.92 -1.08
CA ASP A 149 1.20 -12.68 0.01
C ASP A 149 1.99 -11.76 0.95
N ILE A 150 2.22 -12.17 2.19
CA ILE A 150 3.19 -11.55 3.08
C ILE A 150 4.57 -11.63 2.43
N MET A 151 5.26 -10.50 2.38
CA MET A 151 6.59 -10.39 1.75
C MET A 151 7.62 -11.18 2.55
N TYR A 152 8.64 -11.69 1.84
CA TYR A 152 9.66 -12.56 2.40
C TYR A 152 11.04 -12.20 1.88
N ASN A 153 12.01 -12.18 2.77
CA ASN A 153 13.41 -11.94 2.43
C ASN A 153 14.36 -12.67 3.40
N ASN A 154 15.42 -13.26 2.87
CA ASN A 154 16.52 -13.85 3.65
C ASN A 154 16.06 -14.78 4.80
N GLY A 155 15.08 -15.64 4.56
CA GLY A 155 14.64 -16.63 5.55
C GLY A 155 13.49 -16.17 6.46
N ASN A 156 13.06 -14.90 6.38
CA ASN A 156 12.02 -14.34 7.23
C ASN A 156 10.90 -13.70 6.42
N ASP A 157 9.67 -13.78 6.93
CA ASP A 157 8.61 -12.87 6.54
C ASP A 157 9.01 -11.44 6.99
N LEU A 158 8.59 -10.41 6.23
CA LEU A 158 8.99 -9.05 6.55
C LEU A 158 8.29 -8.53 7.81
N PRO A 159 8.99 -7.74 8.64
CA PRO A 159 8.36 -7.02 9.73
C PRO A 159 7.52 -5.84 9.21
N GLY A 160 6.51 -5.42 9.98
CA GLY A 160 5.65 -4.30 9.61
C GLY A 160 4.47 -4.66 8.71
N GLU A 161 4.19 -5.94 8.47
CA GLU A 161 3.01 -6.39 7.74
C GLU A 161 1.91 -6.94 8.65
N LEU A 162 2.30 -7.50 9.81
CA LEU A 162 1.39 -8.02 10.82
C LEU A 162 1.19 -7.01 11.94
N ALA A 163 0.09 -7.17 12.68
CA ALA A 163 -0.39 -6.20 13.67
C ALA A 163 0.50 -5.98 14.92
N GLY A 164 1.63 -6.66 15.03
CA GLY A 164 2.57 -6.48 16.14
C GLY A 164 1.89 -6.52 17.50
N PHE A 165 2.10 -5.49 18.32
CA PHE A 165 1.58 -5.44 19.69
C PHE A 165 0.04 -5.28 19.78
N LEU A 166 -0.64 -4.91 18.71
CA LEU A 166 -2.11 -4.90 18.69
C LEU A 166 -2.71 -6.31 18.68
N GLY A 167 -1.93 -7.30 18.25
CA GLY A 167 -2.31 -8.71 18.24
C GLY A 167 -3.10 -9.12 17.00
N GLY A 168 -3.24 -10.44 16.79
CA GLY A 168 -3.78 -11.07 15.58
C GLY A 168 -5.20 -10.65 15.17
N ALA A 169 -5.91 -9.97 16.07
CA ALA A 169 -7.21 -9.36 15.78
C ALA A 169 -7.16 -8.30 14.67
N TYR A 170 -6.01 -7.72 14.52
CA TYR A 170 -5.75 -6.61 13.61
C TYR A 170 -4.75 -6.98 12.52
N ASP A 171 -4.37 -8.27 12.41
CA ASP A 171 -3.59 -8.77 11.29
C ASP A 171 -4.40 -8.60 9.99
N PRO A 172 -3.77 -8.40 8.84
CA PRO A 172 -4.46 -8.35 7.56
C PRO A 172 -5.08 -9.71 7.20
N LEU A 173 -6.19 -9.69 6.47
CA LEU A 173 -6.61 -10.86 5.73
C LEU A 173 -5.74 -10.95 4.46
N VAL A 174 -4.89 -11.96 4.38
CA VAL A 174 -4.09 -12.25 3.18
C VAL A 174 -4.95 -13.08 2.23
N ILE A 175 -5.19 -12.58 1.04
CA ILE A 175 -6.18 -13.18 0.14
C ILE A 175 -5.59 -13.90 -1.08
N GLY A 176 -4.28 -13.91 -1.24
CA GLY A 176 -3.61 -14.57 -2.36
C GLY A 176 -3.72 -13.77 -3.66
N ASP A 177 -3.37 -14.44 -4.76
CA ASP A 177 -3.34 -13.86 -6.09
C ASP A 177 -4.66 -14.03 -6.83
N PRO A 178 -5.46 -12.96 -7.01
CA PRO A 178 -6.77 -13.04 -7.66
C PRO A 178 -6.69 -13.31 -9.18
N SER A 179 -5.51 -13.33 -9.76
CA SER A 179 -5.30 -13.72 -11.15
C SER A 179 -5.05 -15.23 -11.35
N ALA A 180 -4.92 -15.97 -10.25
CA ALA A 180 -4.66 -17.40 -10.32
C ALA A 180 -5.84 -18.16 -10.95
N PRO A 181 -5.60 -19.22 -11.73
CA PRO A 181 -6.66 -20.11 -12.18
C PRO A 181 -7.44 -20.67 -10.98
N ASN A 182 -8.77 -20.66 -11.07
CA ASN A 182 -9.66 -21.13 -9.99
C ASN A 182 -9.39 -20.46 -8.64
N TYR A 183 -9.12 -19.14 -8.69
CA TYR A 183 -8.86 -18.36 -7.51
C TYR A 183 -10.02 -18.43 -6.52
N GLU A 184 -9.70 -18.76 -5.30
CA GLU A 184 -10.59 -18.73 -4.16
C GLU A 184 -9.87 -18.04 -3.00
N VAL A 185 -10.56 -17.16 -2.29
CA VAL A 185 -9.96 -16.46 -1.14
C VAL A 185 -9.68 -17.48 -0.03
N PRO A 186 -8.43 -17.59 0.44
CA PRO A 186 -8.08 -18.53 1.51
C PRO A 186 -8.95 -18.32 2.75
N GLY A 187 -9.55 -19.39 3.24
CA GLY A 187 -10.41 -19.35 4.44
C GLY A 187 -11.81 -18.78 4.23
N LEU A 188 -12.19 -18.31 3.03
CA LEU A 188 -13.56 -17.84 2.72
C LEU A 188 -14.41 -18.85 1.96
N VAL A 189 -13.82 -19.95 1.57
CA VAL A 189 -14.53 -21.05 0.91
C VAL A 189 -14.79 -22.15 1.92
N LEU A 190 -16.06 -22.53 2.03
CA LEU A 190 -16.42 -23.67 2.88
C LEU A 190 -15.88 -24.96 2.27
N PRO A 191 -15.28 -25.84 3.05
CA PRO A 191 -14.93 -27.19 2.58
C PRO A 191 -16.16 -27.84 1.91
N LYS A 192 -15.96 -28.56 0.81
CA LYS A 192 -17.01 -29.22 0.03
C LYS A 192 -17.93 -30.14 0.90
N THR A 193 -17.43 -30.57 2.04
CA THR A 193 -18.13 -31.41 3.02
C THR A 193 -19.01 -30.62 4.00
N VAL A 194 -18.97 -29.28 3.96
CA VAL A 194 -19.70 -28.40 4.89
C VAL A 194 -20.66 -27.52 4.10
N SER A 195 -21.96 -27.85 4.17
CA SER A 195 -23.03 -27.00 3.65
C SER A 195 -23.22 -25.76 4.55
N ARG A 196 -23.90 -24.75 4.03
CA ARG A 196 -24.29 -23.55 4.82
C ARG A 196 -25.19 -23.89 5.99
N ASP A 197 -26.13 -24.80 5.78
CA ASP A 197 -27.03 -25.26 6.84
C ASP A 197 -26.23 -25.95 7.94
N ARG A 198 -25.30 -26.82 7.58
CA ARG A 198 -24.42 -27.48 8.55
C ARG A 198 -23.50 -26.47 9.29
N LEU A 199 -23.10 -25.36 8.63
CA LEU A 199 -22.37 -24.28 9.31
C LEU A 199 -23.28 -23.55 10.30
N ALA A 200 -24.53 -23.28 9.94
CA ALA A 200 -25.52 -22.66 10.81
C ALA A 200 -25.84 -23.54 12.03
N GLU A 201 -26.08 -24.82 11.83
CA GLU A 201 -26.27 -25.82 12.89
C GLU A 201 -25.08 -25.89 13.85
N ARG A 202 -23.86 -25.93 13.32
CA ARG A 202 -22.63 -25.89 14.14
C ARG A 202 -22.52 -24.62 14.96
N ARG A 203 -22.91 -23.47 14.39
CA ARG A 203 -22.94 -22.19 15.08
C ARG A 203 -23.92 -22.22 16.26
N GLU A 204 -25.12 -22.74 16.04
CA GLU A 204 -26.15 -22.83 17.05
C GLU A 204 -25.71 -23.77 18.19
N LEU A 205 -25.21 -24.94 17.87
CA LEU A 205 -24.67 -25.90 18.85
C LEU A 205 -23.52 -25.26 19.67
N LEU A 206 -22.64 -24.53 19.04
CA LEU A 206 -21.54 -23.83 19.71
C LEU A 206 -22.04 -22.73 20.66
N ALA A 207 -23.07 -21.98 20.25
CA ALA A 207 -23.69 -20.97 21.09
C ALA A 207 -24.30 -21.63 22.36
N GLN A 208 -24.98 -22.78 22.22
CA GLN A 208 -25.52 -23.55 23.34
C GLN A 208 -24.44 -24.08 24.28
N LEU A 209 -23.31 -24.54 23.75
CA LEU A 209 -22.18 -25.01 24.55
C LEU A 209 -21.48 -23.86 25.28
N ASN A 210 -21.31 -22.73 24.61
CA ASN A 210 -20.66 -21.54 25.20
C ASN A 210 -21.47 -20.92 26.34
N THR A 211 -22.80 -20.97 26.32
CA THR A 211 -23.62 -20.51 27.46
C THR A 211 -23.37 -21.29 28.75
N ARG A 212 -22.79 -22.50 28.65
CA ARG A 212 -22.50 -23.39 29.80
C ARG A 212 -21.03 -23.35 30.24
N ALA A 213 -20.10 -22.90 29.36
CA ALA A 213 -18.67 -23.12 29.58
C ALA A 213 -17.79 -21.85 29.44
N VAL A 214 -18.34 -20.68 29.07
CA VAL A 214 -17.52 -19.49 28.86
C VAL A 214 -17.12 -18.89 30.19
N SER A 215 -15.84 -18.94 30.51
CA SER A 215 -15.26 -18.10 31.55
C SER A 215 -15.43 -16.62 31.11
N ASP A 216 -15.89 -15.75 32.01
CA ASP A 216 -16.04 -14.30 31.80
C ASP A 216 -14.67 -13.59 31.67
N THR A 217 -13.74 -14.19 30.92
CA THR A 217 -12.43 -13.59 30.68
C THR A 217 -12.42 -12.71 29.43
N PRO A 218 -11.67 -11.63 29.44
CA PRO A 218 -11.50 -10.79 28.25
C PRO A 218 -10.96 -11.56 27.02
N GLU A 219 -10.20 -12.64 27.24
CA GLU A 219 -9.66 -13.52 26.20
C GLU A 219 -10.76 -14.35 25.55
N ALA A 220 -11.68 -14.91 26.32
CA ALA A 220 -12.81 -15.68 25.83
C ALA A 220 -13.77 -14.77 25.02
N ALA A 221 -14.06 -13.57 25.50
CA ALA A 221 -14.88 -12.60 24.79
C ALA A 221 -14.23 -12.17 23.45
N ARG A 222 -12.91 -11.98 23.41
CA ARG A 222 -12.15 -11.72 22.17
C ARG A 222 -12.24 -12.87 21.19
N MET A 223 -12.05 -14.11 21.63
CA MET A 223 -12.13 -15.30 20.79
C MET A 223 -13.53 -15.47 20.19
N GLU A 224 -14.57 -15.23 20.97
CA GLU A 224 -15.95 -15.31 20.48
C GLU A 224 -16.25 -14.22 19.44
N ASN A 225 -15.75 -13.01 19.64
CA ASN A 225 -15.87 -11.94 18.65
C ASN A 225 -15.16 -12.30 17.32
N PHE A 226 -13.97 -12.93 17.37
CA PHE A 226 -13.28 -13.42 16.16
C PHE A 226 -14.09 -14.48 15.44
N ARG A 227 -14.59 -15.46 16.18
CA ARG A 227 -15.40 -16.54 15.62
C ARG A 227 -16.66 -16.00 14.95
N ARG A 228 -17.34 -15.06 15.60
CA ARG A 228 -18.51 -14.39 15.04
C ARG A 228 -18.19 -13.67 13.74
N LYS A 229 -17.13 -12.85 13.71
CA LYS A 229 -16.69 -12.14 12.51
C LYS A 229 -16.30 -13.08 11.38
N ALA A 230 -15.61 -14.18 11.67
CA ALA A 230 -15.25 -15.20 10.67
C ALA A 230 -16.51 -15.86 10.05
N ILE A 231 -17.49 -16.20 10.86
CA ILE A 231 -18.76 -16.79 10.38
C ILE A 231 -19.57 -15.76 9.57
N GLU A 232 -19.62 -14.51 10.02
CA GLU A 232 -20.28 -13.42 9.30
C GLU A 232 -19.63 -13.21 7.92
N LEU A 233 -18.31 -13.20 7.85
CA LEU A 233 -17.55 -13.08 6.61
C LEU A 233 -17.86 -14.24 5.64
N LEU A 234 -17.84 -15.50 6.13
CA LEU A 234 -18.15 -16.70 5.36
C LEU A 234 -19.59 -16.73 4.83
N SER A 235 -20.54 -16.20 5.59
CA SER A 235 -21.96 -16.21 5.24
C SER A 235 -22.42 -14.98 4.44
N SER A 236 -21.63 -13.90 4.42
CA SER A 236 -22.00 -12.61 3.81
C SER A 236 -22.04 -12.66 2.28
N PRO A 237 -23.20 -12.36 1.64
CA PRO A 237 -23.26 -12.17 0.19
C PRO A 237 -22.45 -10.95 -0.28
N MET A 238 -22.34 -9.92 0.57
CA MET A 238 -21.55 -8.71 0.28
C MET A 238 -20.06 -9.04 0.23
N ALA A 239 -19.55 -9.81 1.20
CA ALA A 239 -18.16 -10.25 1.20
C ALA A 239 -17.84 -11.05 -0.07
N ARG A 240 -18.67 -12.04 -0.42
CA ARG A 240 -18.47 -12.81 -1.66
C ARG A 240 -18.42 -11.92 -2.90
N ARG A 241 -19.32 -10.96 -3.03
CA ARG A 241 -19.30 -10.02 -4.18
C ARG A 241 -18.07 -9.13 -4.19
N ALA A 242 -17.59 -8.69 -3.04
CA ALA A 242 -16.40 -7.86 -2.94
C ALA A 242 -15.15 -8.57 -3.50
N PHE A 243 -15.01 -9.86 -3.18
CA PHE A 243 -13.87 -10.68 -3.60
C PHE A 243 -14.04 -11.35 -4.98
N ASP A 244 -15.17 -11.18 -5.64
CA ASP A 244 -15.46 -11.84 -6.92
C ASP A 244 -15.08 -10.96 -8.12
N LEU A 245 -13.91 -11.21 -8.73
CA LEU A 245 -13.49 -10.51 -9.95
C LEU A 245 -14.32 -10.90 -11.19
N SER A 246 -15.09 -12.00 -11.16
CA SER A 246 -15.93 -12.37 -12.31
C SER A 246 -17.11 -11.40 -12.51
N ALA A 247 -17.44 -10.62 -11.49
CA ALA A 247 -18.43 -9.55 -11.56
C ALA A 247 -17.95 -8.32 -12.37
N GLU A 248 -16.65 -8.22 -12.67
CA GLU A 248 -16.09 -7.16 -13.50
C GLU A 248 -16.13 -7.53 -14.98
N THR A 249 -16.35 -6.52 -15.83
CA THR A 249 -16.33 -6.74 -17.28
C THR A 249 -14.94 -7.12 -17.76
N THR A 250 -14.87 -7.91 -18.85
CA THR A 250 -13.61 -8.24 -19.51
C THR A 250 -12.80 -6.98 -19.84
N LYS A 251 -13.46 -5.93 -20.36
CA LYS A 251 -12.84 -4.64 -20.66
C LYS A 251 -12.18 -4.00 -19.44
N THR A 252 -12.85 -4.03 -18.27
CA THR A 252 -12.27 -3.52 -17.01
C THR A 252 -11.05 -4.34 -16.61
N ARG A 253 -11.16 -5.65 -16.62
CA ARG A 253 -10.06 -6.56 -16.25
C ARG A 253 -8.85 -6.39 -17.17
N GLU A 254 -9.09 -6.26 -18.48
CA GLU A 254 -8.05 -5.99 -19.47
C GLU A 254 -7.39 -4.63 -19.26
N ARG A 255 -8.15 -3.59 -18.91
CA ARG A 255 -7.60 -2.25 -18.64
C ARG A 255 -6.55 -2.30 -17.54
N TYR A 256 -6.81 -2.99 -16.43
CA TYR A 256 -5.84 -3.18 -15.35
C TYR A 256 -4.65 -4.07 -15.73
N GLY A 257 -4.83 -4.95 -16.67
CA GLY A 257 -3.88 -5.97 -17.12
C GLY A 257 -4.30 -7.35 -16.68
N LEU A 258 -4.50 -8.22 -17.66
CA LEU A 258 -4.64 -9.66 -17.44
C LEU A 258 -3.24 -10.29 -17.37
N PRO A 259 -3.08 -11.39 -16.64
CA PRO A 259 -1.84 -12.14 -16.69
C PRO A 259 -1.67 -12.70 -18.11
N ASP A 260 -0.66 -12.21 -18.81
CA ASP A 260 -0.26 -12.67 -20.14
C ASP A 260 0.59 -13.95 -20.07
N ARG A 261 0.90 -14.41 -18.84
CA ARG A 261 1.71 -15.60 -18.58
C ARG A 261 1.18 -16.38 -17.38
N VAL A 262 1.20 -17.69 -17.52
CA VAL A 262 0.90 -18.64 -16.45
C VAL A 262 2.19 -19.06 -15.73
N ASP A 263 3.34 -18.93 -16.39
CA ASP A 263 4.64 -19.31 -15.83
C ASP A 263 5.10 -18.32 -14.75
N ARG A 264 5.17 -18.85 -13.53
CA ARG A 264 5.65 -18.14 -12.32
C ARG A 264 7.04 -18.59 -11.90
N SER A 265 7.79 -19.25 -12.80
CA SER A 265 9.17 -19.64 -12.57
C SER A 265 10.07 -18.41 -12.31
N LYS A 266 11.24 -18.60 -11.72
CA LYS A 266 12.22 -17.54 -11.49
C LYS A 266 12.62 -16.81 -12.79
N GLU A 267 12.62 -17.54 -13.92
CA GLU A 267 12.94 -16.98 -15.22
C GLU A 267 11.81 -16.17 -15.84
N ALA A 268 10.58 -16.62 -15.66
CA ALA A 268 9.41 -15.83 -16.02
C ALA A 268 9.39 -14.49 -15.27
N ARG A 269 9.80 -14.47 -14.01
CA ARG A 269 9.92 -13.22 -13.23
C ARG A 269 11.05 -12.34 -13.71
N LYS A 270 12.17 -12.89 -14.12
CA LYS A 270 13.30 -12.12 -14.62
C LYS A 270 12.93 -11.26 -15.85
N PHE A 271 12.03 -11.75 -16.70
CA PHE A 271 11.58 -11.05 -17.91
C PHE A 271 10.06 -11.10 -18.12
N GLY A 272 9.34 -11.77 -17.25
CA GLY A 272 7.91 -11.99 -17.26
C GLY A 272 7.09 -10.97 -16.47
N GLY A 273 7.74 -10.20 -15.63
CA GLY A 273 7.11 -9.12 -14.89
C GLY A 273 6.25 -9.57 -13.72
N LEU A 274 5.27 -8.75 -13.41
CA LEU A 274 4.33 -8.88 -12.31
C LEU A 274 2.92 -9.15 -12.86
N PRO A 275 2.68 -10.28 -13.52
CA PRO A 275 1.45 -10.52 -14.29
C PRO A 275 0.17 -10.48 -13.44
N HIS A 276 0.29 -10.70 -12.12
CA HIS A 276 -0.82 -10.64 -11.17
C HIS A 276 -1.16 -9.21 -10.73
N LEU A 277 -0.24 -8.24 -10.87
CA LEU A 277 -0.37 -6.91 -10.27
C LEU A 277 -1.67 -6.20 -10.70
N GLY A 278 -2.03 -6.28 -12.00
CA GLY A 278 -3.24 -5.67 -12.51
C GLY A 278 -4.51 -6.17 -11.82
N GLN A 279 -4.64 -7.47 -11.63
CA GLN A 279 -5.81 -8.05 -10.97
C GLN A 279 -5.79 -7.83 -9.45
N CYS A 280 -4.60 -7.75 -8.83
CA CYS A 280 -4.46 -7.34 -7.43
C CYS A 280 -4.93 -5.90 -7.22
N MET A 281 -4.54 -4.97 -8.10
CA MET A 281 -4.98 -3.57 -8.04
C MET A 281 -6.49 -3.41 -8.31
N LEU A 282 -7.04 -4.19 -9.24
CA LEU A 282 -8.49 -4.24 -9.46
C LEU A 282 -9.23 -4.78 -8.23
N MET A 283 -8.71 -5.82 -7.58
CA MET A 283 -9.25 -6.34 -6.33
C MET A 283 -9.19 -5.28 -5.23
N ALA A 284 -8.08 -4.55 -5.09
CA ALA A 284 -7.95 -3.47 -4.11
C ALA A 284 -9.02 -2.38 -4.33
N ARG A 285 -9.29 -1.96 -5.57
CA ARG A 285 -10.37 -1.01 -5.89
C ARG A 285 -11.73 -1.55 -5.43
N ARG A 286 -12.05 -2.80 -5.75
CA ARG A 286 -13.32 -3.43 -5.33
C ARG A 286 -13.49 -3.50 -3.83
N LEU A 287 -12.41 -3.80 -3.13
CA LEU A 287 -12.42 -3.90 -1.66
C LEU A 287 -12.66 -2.54 -1.01
N VAL A 288 -12.02 -1.47 -1.46
CA VAL A 288 -12.29 -0.12 -0.91
C VAL A 288 -13.68 0.37 -1.29
N GLU A 289 -14.17 0.08 -2.51
CA GLU A 289 -15.54 0.35 -2.93
C GLU A 289 -16.57 -0.38 -2.03
N SER A 290 -16.21 -1.54 -1.50
CA SER A 290 -17.04 -2.34 -0.59
C SER A 290 -16.88 -1.94 0.89
N GLY A 291 -15.98 -1.01 1.23
CA GLY A 291 -15.80 -0.47 2.58
C GLY A 291 -14.61 -1.00 3.36
N VAL A 292 -13.71 -1.79 2.76
CA VAL A 292 -12.42 -2.14 3.36
C VAL A 292 -11.60 -0.87 3.56
N ARG A 293 -11.03 -0.69 4.76
CA ARG A 293 -10.37 0.57 5.13
C ARG A 293 -8.97 0.70 4.56
N LEU A 294 -8.21 -0.38 4.53
CA LEU A 294 -6.89 -0.37 3.94
C LEU A 294 -6.60 -1.67 3.19
N VAL A 295 -6.04 -1.52 2.00
CA VAL A 295 -5.53 -2.63 1.20
C VAL A 295 -4.07 -2.36 0.89
N THR A 296 -3.17 -3.27 1.30
CA THR A 296 -1.78 -3.27 0.84
C THR A 296 -1.65 -4.22 -0.33
N VAL A 297 -1.07 -3.74 -1.42
CA VAL A 297 -0.72 -4.53 -2.60
C VAL A 297 0.80 -4.49 -2.75
N CYS A 298 1.44 -5.65 -2.75
CA CYS A 298 2.86 -5.77 -3.09
C CYS A 298 3.05 -6.48 -4.43
N SER A 299 4.24 -6.40 -4.97
CA SER A 299 4.55 -7.00 -6.28
C SER A 299 4.59 -8.53 -6.23
N GLY A 300 4.87 -9.12 -5.05
CA GLY A 300 4.92 -10.56 -4.87
C GLY A 300 5.42 -10.93 -3.49
N ARG A 301 5.77 -12.21 -3.29
CA ARG A 301 6.25 -12.69 -2.00
C ARG A 301 7.73 -12.37 -1.76
N ARG A 302 8.55 -12.37 -2.80
CA ARG A 302 10.01 -12.33 -2.65
C ARG A 302 10.59 -11.03 -3.18
N ILE A 303 11.31 -10.30 -2.34
CA ILE A 303 11.97 -9.04 -2.67
C ILE A 303 12.94 -9.20 -3.85
N ASP A 304 13.75 -10.26 -3.88
CA ASP A 304 14.72 -10.54 -4.95
C ASP A 304 14.08 -10.84 -6.32
N GLN A 305 12.77 -10.87 -6.39
CA GLN A 305 11.99 -11.10 -7.61
C GLN A 305 11.18 -9.86 -8.02
N ALA A 306 11.31 -8.76 -7.29
CA ALA A 306 10.60 -7.51 -7.52
C ALA A 306 11.58 -6.38 -7.86
N TRP A 307 11.56 -5.28 -7.14
CA TRP A 307 12.32 -4.07 -7.48
C TRP A 307 13.79 -4.10 -7.02
N ASP A 308 14.25 -5.21 -6.47
CA ASP A 308 15.64 -5.41 -6.05
C ASP A 308 16.56 -5.68 -7.26
N THR A 309 16.84 -4.66 -8.05
CA THR A 309 17.42 -4.71 -9.38
C THR A 309 18.93 -4.44 -9.41
N HIS A 310 19.69 -5.14 -8.60
CA HIS A 310 21.16 -5.03 -8.52
C HIS A 310 21.88 -5.37 -9.83
N ARG A 311 21.27 -6.25 -10.63
CA ARG A 311 21.79 -6.74 -11.91
C ARG A 311 20.66 -6.71 -12.93
N ASP A 312 21.02 -6.64 -14.20
CA ASP A 312 20.02 -6.54 -15.29
C ASP A 312 18.98 -5.42 -15.04
N HIS A 313 19.39 -4.34 -14.39
CA HIS A 313 18.53 -3.28 -13.87
C HIS A 313 17.55 -2.73 -14.93
N PHE A 314 18.07 -2.17 -16.02
CA PHE A 314 17.23 -1.61 -17.08
C PHE A 314 16.41 -2.65 -17.84
N PRO A 315 16.95 -3.84 -18.19
CA PRO A 315 16.15 -4.92 -18.76
C PRO A 315 15.00 -5.37 -17.87
N LEU A 316 15.20 -5.50 -16.55
CA LEU A 316 14.16 -5.85 -15.60
C LEU A 316 13.10 -4.75 -15.50
N LEU A 317 13.52 -3.50 -15.35
CA LEU A 317 12.59 -2.36 -15.33
C LEU A 317 11.74 -2.33 -16.60
N LYS A 318 12.39 -2.32 -17.77
CA LYS A 318 11.73 -2.16 -19.07
C LYS A 318 10.78 -3.28 -19.43
N LYS A 319 11.15 -4.55 -19.13
CA LYS A 319 10.43 -5.73 -19.63
C LYS A 319 9.51 -6.38 -18.59
N SER A 320 9.80 -6.16 -17.30
CA SER A 320 9.18 -6.92 -16.22
C SER A 320 8.43 -6.09 -15.19
N LEU A 321 8.91 -4.90 -14.83
CA LEU A 321 8.35 -4.14 -13.72
C LEU A 321 7.49 -2.97 -14.20
N LEU A 322 8.04 -2.10 -15.04
CA LEU A 322 7.36 -0.88 -15.48
C LEU A 322 6.10 -1.12 -16.30
N PRO A 323 6.05 -2.06 -17.28
CA PRO A 323 4.85 -2.24 -18.09
C PRO A 323 3.61 -2.63 -17.28
N TYR A 324 3.78 -3.50 -16.28
CA TYR A 324 2.68 -3.92 -15.43
C TYR A 324 2.29 -2.85 -14.41
N THR A 325 3.29 -2.16 -13.84
CA THR A 325 3.05 -1.09 -12.86
C THR A 325 2.40 0.13 -13.51
N ASP A 326 2.89 0.57 -14.66
CA ASP A 326 2.31 1.67 -15.43
C ASP A 326 0.84 1.42 -15.74
N ARG A 327 0.54 0.23 -16.26
CA ARG A 327 -0.83 -0.16 -16.61
C ARG A 327 -1.75 -0.27 -15.38
N ALA A 328 -1.31 -1.00 -14.36
CA ALA A 328 -2.13 -1.28 -13.18
C ALA A 328 -2.42 -0.03 -12.36
N LEU A 329 -1.38 0.80 -12.10
CA LEU A 329 -1.53 2.03 -11.31
C LEU A 329 -2.36 3.08 -12.07
N SER A 330 -2.10 3.27 -13.36
CA SER A 330 -2.88 4.22 -14.17
C SER A 330 -4.34 3.82 -14.26
N ALA A 331 -4.63 2.53 -14.46
CA ALA A 331 -5.99 2.01 -14.47
C ALA A 331 -6.70 2.20 -13.12
N LEU A 332 -5.96 2.02 -12.00
CA LEU A 332 -6.52 2.26 -10.67
C LEU A 332 -6.92 3.74 -10.49
N LEU A 333 -6.01 4.67 -10.78
CA LEU A 333 -6.26 6.10 -10.62
C LEU A 333 -7.43 6.56 -11.49
N GLU A 334 -7.46 6.14 -12.75
CA GLU A 334 -8.53 6.45 -13.68
C GLU A 334 -9.87 5.86 -13.23
N ASP A 335 -9.92 4.58 -12.79
CA ASP A 335 -11.14 3.90 -12.36
C ASP A 335 -11.69 4.52 -11.07
N LEU A 336 -10.84 4.84 -10.11
CA LEU A 336 -11.22 5.54 -8.88
C LEU A 336 -11.79 6.93 -9.20
N ALA A 337 -11.15 7.69 -10.11
CA ALA A 337 -11.63 9.01 -10.52
C ALA A 337 -12.98 8.93 -11.25
N GLN A 338 -13.12 8.02 -12.21
CA GLN A 338 -14.36 7.82 -12.97
C GLN A 338 -15.56 7.41 -12.08
N ARG A 339 -15.30 6.72 -10.99
CA ARG A 339 -16.32 6.27 -10.03
C ARG A 339 -16.59 7.27 -8.89
N GLY A 340 -15.86 8.37 -8.84
CA GLY A 340 -15.92 9.31 -7.72
C GLY A 340 -15.33 8.77 -6.41
N LEU A 341 -14.60 7.66 -6.48
CA LEU A 341 -13.98 7.02 -5.31
C LEU A 341 -12.62 7.63 -4.96
N LEU A 342 -11.98 8.36 -5.90
CA LEU A 342 -10.67 8.94 -5.68
C LEU A 342 -10.70 10.02 -4.57
N GLU A 343 -11.79 10.78 -4.45
CA GLU A 343 -11.96 11.77 -3.40
C GLU A 343 -12.06 11.16 -1.97
N GLU A 344 -12.37 9.87 -1.88
CA GLU A 344 -12.54 9.15 -0.61
C GLU A 344 -11.46 8.09 -0.38
N THR A 345 -10.54 7.90 -1.32
CA THR A 345 -9.51 6.86 -1.25
C THR A 345 -8.13 7.47 -1.41
N LEU A 346 -7.29 7.38 -0.37
CA LEU A 346 -5.88 7.69 -0.46
C LEU A 346 -5.16 6.54 -1.18
N VAL A 347 -4.39 6.85 -2.23
CA VAL A 347 -3.48 5.92 -2.88
C VAL A 347 -2.05 6.34 -2.54
N VAL A 348 -1.26 5.40 -2.01
CA VAL A 348 0.15 5.59 -1.65
C VAL A 348 0.99 4.64 -2.47
N VAL A 349 2.02 5.15 -3.16
CA VAL A 349 3.01 4.32 -3.87
C VAL A 349 4.36 4.59 -3.26
N MET A 350 4.96 3.56 -2.65
CA MET A 350 6.23 3.67 -1.95
C MET A 350 6.99 2.35 -1.97
N GLY A 351 8.27 2.41 -1.71
CA GLY A 351 9.11 1.27 -1.36
C GLY A 351 9.93 1.63 -0.12
N GLU A 352 10.81 0.73 0.27
CA GLU A 352 11.60 0.89 1.48
C GLU A 352 12.79 1.87 1.33
N PHE A 353 13.30 2.06 0.11
CA PHE A 353 14.38 3.02 -0.23
C PHE A 353 14.52 3.16 -1.76
N GLY A 354 15.44 3.99 -2.21
CA GLY A 354 15.80 4.15 -3.61
C GLY A 354 17.01 3.32 -4.04
N ARG A 355 17.62 3.71 -5.17
CA ARG A 355 18.80 3.04 -5.73
C ARG A 355 19.95 4.02 -5.90
N THR A 356 21.20 3.48 -5.86
CA THR A 356 22.42 4.30 -5.95
C THR A 356 22.39 5.24 -7.14
N PRO A 357 22.84 6.51 -6.96
CA PRO A 357 22.82 7.50 -8.02
C PRO A 357 23.76 7.13 -9.17
N ARG A 358 24.84 6.38 -8.91
CA ARG A 358 25.80 5.96 -9.93
C ARG A 358 25.64 4.47 -10.24
N LEU A 359 25.63 4.13 -11.52
CA LEU A 359 25.66 2.75 -11.99
C LEU A 359 26.92 2.04 -11.50
N GLY A 360 26.77 0.81 -11.02
CA GLY A 360 27.85 0.00 -10.48
C GLY A 360 28.37 0.43 -9.10
N GLN A 361 27.78 1.44 -8.47
CA GLN A 361 28.13 1.86 -7.11
C GLN A 361 27.68 0.80 -6.12
N VAL A 362 28.55 0.38 -5.20
CA VAL A 362 28.29 -0.64 -4.18
C VAL A 362 28.13 0.02 -2.82
N THR A 363 27.05 -0.32 -2.13
CA THR A 363 26.70 0.22 -0.80
C THR A 363 26.18 -0.86 0.16
N SER A 364 25.90 -2.05 -0.35
CA SER A 364 25.46 -3.21 0.43
C SER A 364 26.26 -4.46 0.08
N SER A 365 26.13 -5.52 0.87
CA SER A 365 26.75 -6.82 0.59
C SER A 365 26.24 -7.50 -0.68
N ALA A 366 25.04 -7.13 -1.16
CA ALA A 366 24.49 -7.63 -2.42
C ALA A 366 25.21 -7.06 -3.63
N GLY A 367 25.80 -5.86 -3.51
CA GLY A 367 26.58 -5.18 -4.54
C GLY A 367 25.74 -4.76 -5.75
N ALA A 368 26.41 -4.26 -6.78
CA ALA A 368 25.79 -3.93 -8.06
C ALA A 368 26.66 -4.39 -9.23
N ALA A 369 26.03 -4.90 -10.29
CA ALA A 369 26.73 -5.06 -11.57
C ALA A 369 27.05 -3.70 -12.21
N LYS A 370 27.97 -3.66 -13.18
CA LYS A 370 28.41 -2.41 -13.85
C LYS A 370 27.25 -1.55 -14.38
N GLY A 371 26.16 -2.16 -14.85
CA GLY A 371 24.93 -1.50 -15.30
C GLY A 371 23.78 -1.56 -14.32
N GLY A 372 24.03 -1.96 -13.07
CA GLY A 372 23.03 -2.08 -12.00
C GLY A 372 23.13 -0.97 -10.98
N ARG A 373 22.21 -0.97 -10.03
CA ARG A 373 22.18 -0.03 -8.90
C ARG A 373 21.98 -0.80 -7.60
N ASP A 374 22.70 -0.40 -6.55
CA ASP A 374 22.61 -0.95 -5.20
C ASP A 374 21.61 -0.15 -4.35
N HIS A 375 21.42 -0.49 -3.10
CA HIS A 375 20.51 0.18 -2.15
C HIS A 375 20.93 1.63 -1.89
N TRP A 376 19.96 2.55 -1.84
CA TRP A 376 20.22 3.96 -1.54
C TRP A 376 19.09 4.58 -0.72
N PRO A 377 19.17 4.53 0.61
CA PRO A 377 18.14 5.10 1.46
C PRO A 377 18.24 6.62 1.62
N HIS A 378 19.33 7.23 1.18
CA HIS A 378 19.60 8.65 1.41
C HIS A 378 18.78 9.61 0.54
N CYS A 379 18.13 9.10 -0.49
CA CYS A 379 17.12 9.84 -1.26
C CYS A 379 16.25 8.88 -2.07
N TYR A 380 14.93 9.04 -1.97
CA TYR A 380 13.98 8.32 -2.80
C TYR A 380 12.64 9.06 -2.87
N SER A 381 11.69 8.52 -3.64
CA SER A 381 10.42 9.21 -3.86
C SER A 381 9.24 8.38 -3.38
N VAL A 382 8.19 9.10 -2.96
CA VAL A 382 6.87 8.55 -2.62
C VAL A 382 5.81 9.32 -3.41
N LEU A 383 4.80 8.60 -3.92
CA LEU A 383 3.66 9.19 -4.62
C LEU A 383 2.41 9.06 -3.76
N LEU A 384 1.62 10.12 -3.71
CA LEU A 384 0.32 10.16 -3.06
C LEU A 384 -0.73 10.58 -4.08
N ALA A 385 -1.96 10.02 -4.00
CA ALA A 385 -3.07 10.47 -4.81
C ALA A 385 -4.40 10.30 -4.07
N GLY A 386 -5.40 11.08 -4.45
CA GLY A 386 -6.75 10.98 -3.92
C GLY A 386 -6.93 11.48 -2.48
N GLY A 387 -8.15 11.39 -1.95
CA GLY A 387 -8.51 12.02 -0.69
C GLY A 387 -8.20 13.52 -0.70
N PRO A 388 -7.53 14.05 0.33
CA PRO A 388 -7.13 15.46 0.42
C PRO A 388 -5.91 15.83 -0.42
N VAL A 389 -5.28 14.88 -1.13
CA VAL A 389 -4.03 15.11 -1.84
C VAL A 389 -4.16 16.12 -2.95
N ARG A 390 -3.26 17.09 -3.00
CA ARG A 390 -3.15 18.08 -4.07
C ARG A 390 -2.49 17.48 -5.30
N GLY A 391 -3.31 16.98 -6.22
CA GLY A 391 -2.83 16.41 -7.47
C GLY A 391 -1.98 17.41 -8.28
N GLY A 392 -0.91 16.92 -8.90
CA GLY A 392 0.06 17.72 -9.63
C GLY A 392 1.12 18.39 -8.74
N ALA A 393 1.02 18.30 -7.41
CA ALA A 393 2.03 18.87 -6.51
C ALA A 393 3.36 18.10 -6.59
N VAL A 394 4.46 18.82 -6.48
CA VAL A 394 5.81 18.24 -6.28
C VAL A 394 6.39 18.86 -5.03
N PHE A 395 6.76 18.02 -4.06
CA PHE A 395 7.32 18.44 -2.78
C PHE A 395 8.76 17.95 -2.62
N GLY A 396 9.61 18.87 -2.17
CA GLY A 396 11.03 18.64 -2.03
C GLY A 396 11.75 18.42 -3.36
N ALA A 397 13.05 18.45 -3.31
CA ALA A 397 13.90 18.18 -4.45
C ALA A 397 15.15 17.41 -4.02
N SER A 398 15.61 16.50 -4.86
CA SER A 398 16.93 15.90 -4.75
C SER A 398 18.00 16.79 -5.40
N ASP A 399 19.27 16.48 -5.13
CA ASP A 399 20.39 17.14 -5.75
C ASP A 399 20.52 16.79 -7.27
N ARG A 400 21.52 17.37 -7.93
CA ARG A 400 21.72 17.21 -9.38
C ARG A 400 21.99 15.77 -9.85
N ILE A 401 22.27 14.86 -8.93
CA ILE A 401 22.50 13.43 -9.24
C ILE A 401 21.51 12.52 -8.48
N ALA A 402 20.48 13.07 -7.88
CA ALA A 402 19.47 12.36 -7.07
C ALA A 402 20.08 11.54 -5.91
N ALA A 403 21.18 12.02 -5.33
CA ALA A 403 21.86 11.31 -4.25
C ALA A 403 21.31 11.69 -2.87
N TYR A 404 21.01 12.95 -2.65
CA TYR A 404 20.55 13.47 -1.36
C TYR A 404 19.42 14.49 -1.54
N PRO A 405 18.55 14.68 -0.54
CA PRO A 405 17.61 15.81 -0.53
C PRO A 405 18.38 17.14 -0.63
N LYS A 406 17.92 18.01 -1.52
CA LYS A 406 18.41 19.39 -1.67
C LYS A 406 17.53 20.37 -0.91
N THR A 407 16.23 20.16 -0.97
CA THR A 407 15.24 20.96 -0.24
C THR A 407 14.24 20.03 0.44
N ASP A 408 13.66 20.52 1.52
CA ASP A 408 12.52 19.90 2.21
C ASP A 408 12.70 18.39 2.46
N PRO A 409 13.75 17.99 3.23
CA PRO A 409 14.00 16.58 3.52
C PRO A 409 12.82 15.98 4.29
N VAL A 410 12.41 14.79 3.88
CA VAL A 410 11.25 14.05 4.43
C VAL A 410 11.73 12.72 5.00
N THR A 411 11.21 12.35 6.16
CA THR A 411 11.48 11.04 6.78
C THR A 411 10.29 10.08 6.61
N PRO A 412 10.46 8.77 6.80
CA PRO A 412 9.33 7.85 6.85
C PRO A 412 8.31 8.17 7.95
N GLU A 413 8.73 8.81 9.05
CA GLU A 413 7.85 9.32 10.11
C GLU A 413 6.93 10.42 9.59
N ASP A 414 7.42 11.32 8.71
CA ASP A 414 6.64 12.41 8.11
C ASP A 414 5.65 11.84 7.08
N ILE A 415 6.05 10.83 6.32
CA ILE A 415 5.14 10.08 5.45
C ILE A 415 4.01 9.44 6.26
N ALA A 416 4.33 8.82 7.41
CA ALA A 416 3.33 8.24 8.29
C ALA A 416 2.35 9.28 8.83
N ALA A 417 2.85 10.41 9.31
CA ALA A 417 2.02 11.51 9.77
C ALA A 417 1.12 12.05 8.64
N THR A 418 1.67 12.17 7.41
CA THR A 418 0.92 12.61 6.23
C THR A 418 -0.20 11.62 5.86
N ILE A 419 0.06 10.31 5.90
CA ILE A 419 -0.94 9.26 5.66
C ILE A 419 -2.07 9.34 6.68
N TYR A 420 -1.76 9.43 7.98
CA TYR A 420 -2.80 9.54 9.01
C TYR A 420 -3.60 10.83 8.90
N GLN A 421 -2.93 11.97 8.66
CA GLN A 421 -3.59 13.24 8.43
C GLN A 421 -4.53 13.18 7.21
N ALA A 422 -4.08 12.61 6.09
CA ALA A 422 -4.89 12.42 4.90
C ALA A 422 -6.13 11.53 5.16
N LEU A 423 -5.99 10.57 6.06
CA LEU A 423 -7.11 9.74 6.55
C LEU A 423 -7.96 10.44 7.61
N GLY A 424 -7.68 11.69 7.97
CA GLY A 424 -8.40 12.44 9.00
C GLY A 424 -8.22 11.86 10.42
N ILE A 425 -7.07 11.27 10.68
CA ILE A 425 -6.67 10.78 12.00
C ILE A 425 -5.53 11.68 12.47
N ASP A 426 -5.68 12.23 13.67
CA ASP A 426 -4.63 13.04 14.29
C ASP A 426 -3.38 12.16 14.50
N PRO A 427 -2.21 12.52 13.95
CA PRO A 427 -0.95 11.81 14.13
C PRO A 427 -0.53 11.61 15.60
N GLU A 428 -0.97 12.49 16.51
CA GLU A 428 -0.71 12.37 17.95
C GLU A 428 -1.62 11.35 18.65
N THR A 429 -2.62 10.81 17.96
CA THR A 429 -3.51 9.77 18.50
C THR A 429 -2.69 8.63 19.12
N ARG A 430 -3.10 8.18 20.30
CA ARG A 430 -2.38 7.15 21.03
C ARG A 430 -3.06 5.80 20.94
N ILE A 431 -2.25 4.77 20.69
CA ILE A 431 -2.60 3.36 20.84
C ILE A 431 -1.75 2.78 21.98
N TYR A 432 -2.11 1.62 22.50
CA TYR A 432 -1.45 1.05 23.66
C TYR A 432 -0.79 -0.28 23.33
N ASP A 433 0.46 -0.43 23.74
CA ASP A 433 1.20 -1.69 23.61
C ASP A 433 0.72 -2.74 24.63
N ARG A 434 1.34 -3.93 24.60
CA ARG A 434 0.98 -5.06 25.47
C ARG A 434 1.17 -4.77 26.96
N LEU A 435 2.03 -3.81 27.30
CA LEU A 435 2.28 -3.34 28.66
C LEU A 435 1.43 -2.12 29.03
N ARG A 436 0.43 -1.77 28.18
CA ARG A 436 -0.43 -0.60 28.31
C ARG A 436 0.32 0.74 28.27
N ARG A 437 1.50 0.79 27.67
CA ARG A 437 2.21 2.05 27.48
C ARG A 437 1.65 2.76 26.26
N PRO A 438 1.35 4.06 26.36
CA PRO A 438 0.82 4.84 25.22
C PRO A 438 1.91 5.02 24.15
N GLN A 439 1.54 4.81 22.91
CA GLN A 439 2.35 5.00 21.72
C GLN A 439 1.59 5.94 20.77
N SER A 440 2.16 7.08 20.40
CA SER A 440 1.57 7.91 19.33
C SER A 440 1.58 7.15 18.01
N ILE A 441 0.61 7.31 17.15
CA ILE A 441 0.57 6.56 15.88
C ILE A 441 1.60 7.05 14.86
N ALA A 442 2.00 8.31 14.92
CA ALA A 442 3.11 8.86 14.15
C ALA A 442 4.02 9.72 15.03
N LEU A 443 5.28 9.92 14.62
CA LEU A 443 6.27 10.74 15.32
C LEU A 443 6.73 11.93 14.47
N GLY A 444 6.49 11.90 13.16
CA GLY A 444 6.86 12.96 12.22
C GLY A 444 5.79 14.03 12.09
N GLU A 445 6.04 14.96 11.19
CA GLU A 445 5.13 16.06 10.85
C GLU A 445 4.47 15.80 9.49
N ALA A 446 3.17 16.06 9.39
CA ALA A 446 2.45 15.89 8.12
C ALA A 446 2.84 16.97 7.11
N ILE A 447 3.08 16.59 5.88
CA ILE A 447 3.44 17.48 4.75
C ILE A 447 2.16 18.15 4.25
N LYS A 448 1.86 19.32 4.80
CA LYS A 448 0.62 20.08 4.49
C LYS A 448 0.56 20.60 3.05
N GLU A 449 1.71 20.77 2.42
CA GLU A 449 1.85 21.24 1.05
C GLU A 449 1.33 20.26 0.02
N VAL A 450 1.24 18.99 0.37
CA VAL A 450 0.69 17.92 -0.51
C VAL A 450 -0.75 17.52 -0.15
N LEU A 451 -1.32 18.09 0.94
CA LEU A 451 -2.69 17.82 1.43
C LEU A 451 -3.67 18.97 1.22
#